data_4864003b000be00cea9cbd09c12404ad
#
_entry.id   4864003b000be00cea9cbd09c12404ad
#
_cell.length_a   1.000
_cell.length_b   1.000
_cell.length_c   1.000
_cell.angle_alpha   90.00
_cell.angle_beta   90.00
_cell.angle_gamma   90.00
#
_symmetry.space_group_name_H-M   'P 1'
#
loop_
_entity.id
_entity.type
_entity.pdbx_description
1 polymer ?
#
loop_
_entity_poly.entity_id
_entity_poly.type
_entity_poly.pdbx_seq_one_letter_code
_entity_poly.pdbx_strand_id
1 'polypeptide(L)'
;MKWLTKKLEKYNVGTGATRTSTLAEITANEERALMKENKGALTMTKCGEVSYALLANCQIASPEVTEKLFESMNEVGRFSRKPSDVINTVTDMVVHDMRAMQDNIGALDGMKLGDGNAIVIGKCPKCGKDLYATKNQFRCAGVHFKKTGEKDGKSVFAHVGTCDFFIYRFVGPKDKPKKLTDKNGREIAEKGKTSLIKGIKKKNGDGTYDAYLTLNRETWSLDMQFPEFKEKKHKG
;
A
#
# COMPACT_ATOMS: atom_id res chain seq x y z
N MET A 1 -1.11 -20.26 7.52
CA MET A 1 0.17 -20.19 6.75
C MET A 1 0.84 -21.55 6.50
N LYS A 2 0.95 -22.48 7.47
CA LYS A 2 1.61 -23.79 7.27
C LYS A 2 1.12 -24.60 6.04
N TRP A 3 -0.15 -24.53 5.67
CA TRP A 3 -0.69 -25.23 4.52
C TRP A 3 -0.17 -24.67 3.18
N LEU A 4 0.03 -23.34 3.09
CA LEU A 4 0.54 -22.71 1.86
C LEU A 4 2.00 -23.08 1.63
N THR A 5 2.82 -23.08 2.70
CA THR A 5 4.21 -23.58 2.62
C THR A 5 4.26 -25.01 2.11
N LYS A 6 3.40 -25.90 2.63
CA LYS A 6 3.30 -27.28 2.16
C LYS A 6 2.87 -27.38 0.67
N LYS A 7 1.97 -26.48 0.21
CA LYS A 7 1.60 -26.43 -1.21
C LYS A 7 2.78 -26.00 -2.08
N LEU A 8 3.49 -24.95 -1.70
CA LEU A 8 4.70 -24.50 -2.42
C LEU A 8 5.77 -25.60 -2.48
N GLU A 9 5.93 -26.36 -1.38
CA GLU A 9 6.81 -27.55 -1.35
C GLU A 9 6.37 -28.64 -2.34
N LYS A 10 5.07 -28.94 -2.36
CA LYS A 10 4.50 -29.94 -3.28
C LYS A 10 4.75 -29.60 -4.75
N TYR A 11 4.76 -28.33 -5.10
CA TYR A 11 4.98 -27.86 -6.47
C TYR A 11 6.44 -27.43 -6.74
N ASN A 12 7.38 -27.75 -5.84
CA ASN A 12 8.79 -27.36 -5.93
C ASN A 12 9.04 -25.85 -6.16
N VAL A 13 8.11 -25.02 -5.70
CA VAL A 13 8.24 -23.56 -5.82
C VAL A 13 9.11 -23.02 -4.69
N GLY A 14 10.25 -22.45 -5.05
CA GLY A 14 11.22 -21.85 -4.12
C GLY A 14 11.95 -22.88 -3.25
N THR A 15 12.93 -22.42 -2.49
CA THR A 15 13.63 -23.18 -1.44
C THR A 15 13.00 -22.92 -0.08
N GLY A 16 13.41 -23.63 0.96
CA GLY A 16 12.88 -23.44 2.32
C GLY A 16 12.98 -21.99 2.80
N ALA A 17 14.13 -21.34 2.57
CA ALA A 17 14.34 -19.93 2.94
C ALA A 17 13.50 -18.95 2.11
N THR A 18 13.45 -19.14 0.79
CA THR A 18 12.70 -18.26 -0.12
C THR A 18 11.19 -18.38 0.06
N ARG A 19 10.66 -19.57 0.38
CA ARG A 19 9.23 -19.74 0.67
C ARG A 19 8.77 -18.91 1.85
N THR A 20 9.58 -18.84 2.91
CA THR A 20 9.25 -18.05 4.10
C THR A 20 9.31 -16.56 3.82
N SER A 21 10.35 -16.07 3.12
CA SER A 21 10.47 -14.65 2.77
C SER A 21 9.36 -14.21 1.80
N THR A 22 9.04 -15.01 0.80
CA THR A 22 7.96 -14.71 -0.15
C THR A 22 6.61 -14.61 0.57
N LEU A 23 6.30 -15.51 1.50
CA LEU A 23 5.07 -15.44 2.29
C LEU A 23 5.01 -14.15 3.13
N ALA A 24 6.13 -13.75 3.73
CA ALA A 24 6.21 -12.49 4.45
C ALA A 24 5.99 -11.29 3.51
N GLU A 25 6.61 -11.28 2.33
CA GLU A 25 6.50 -10.19 1.36
C GLU A 25 5.08 -10.01 0.82
N ILE A 26 4.39 -11.09 0.45
CA ILE A 26 3.03 -11.00 -0.10
C ILE A 26 1.99 -10.60 0.93
N THR A 27 2.30 -10.68 2.23
CA THR A 27 1.38 -10.33 3.34
C THR A 27 1.78 -9.10 4.13
N ALA A 28 3.06 -8.71 4.14
CA ALA A 28 3.58 -7.70 5.07
C ALA A 28 3.36 -6.25 4.62
N ASN A 29 3.26 -5.99 3.32
CA ASN A 29 3.08 -4.64 2.81
C ASN A 29 1.59 -4.26 2.87
N GLU A 30 1.20 -3.41 3.84
CA GLU A 30 -0.20 -2.99 4.04
C GLU A 30 -0.84 -2.40 2.78
N GLU A 31 -0.08 -1.66 1.95
CA GLU A 31 -0.61 -0.98 0.76
C GLU A 31 -0.58 -1.86 -0.50
N ARG A 32 0.37 -2.78 -0.59
CA ARG A 32 0.63 -3.60 -1.78
C ARG A 32 0.59 -5.09 -1.51
N ALA A 33 0.24 -5.51 -0.30
CA ALA A 33 0.08 -6.92 0.03
C ALA A 33 -0.88 -7.58 -0.96
N LEU A 34 -0.52 -8.75 -1.47
CA LEU A 34 -1.38 -9.53 -2.35
C LEU A 34 -2.41 -10.34 -1.56
N MET A 35 -2.08 -10.68 -0.31
CA MET A 35 -2.93 -11.43 0.60
C MET A 35 -2.93 -10.81 2.00
N LYS A 36 -3.99 -11.03 2.75
CA LYS A 36 -4.10 -10.68 4.18
C LYS A 36 -4.43 -11.91 4.97
N GLU A 37 -3.77 -12.07 6.11
CA GLU A 37 -4.11 -13.10 7.09
C GLU A 37 -5.02 -12.50 8.17
N ASN A 38 -6.15 -13.13 8.41
CA ASN A 38 -7.06 -12.76 9.47
C ASN A 38 -7.51 -14.03 10.19
N LYS A 39 -7.15 -14.17 11.48
CA LYS A 39 -7.48 -15.34 12.33
C LYS A 39 -7.17 -16.69 11.67
N GLY A 40 -6.02 -16.79 10.99
CA GLY A 40 -5.56 -18.02 10.31
C GLY A 40 -6.13 -18.23 8.90
N ALA A 41 -7.08 -17.42 8.45
CA ALA A 41 -7.59 -17.44 7.09
C ALA A 41 -6.81 -16.45 6.20
N LEU A 42 -6.41 -16.89 5.01
CA LEU A 42 -5.82 -16.04 3.99
C LEU A 42 -6.91 -15.56 3.03
N THR A 43 -7.00 -14.26 2.86
CA THR A 43 -7.90 -13.62 1.89
C THR A 43 -7.08 -12.83 0.87
N MET A 44 -7.50 -12.87 -0.39
CA MET A 44 -6.90 -12.06 -1.44
C MET A 44 -7.25 -10.59 -1.20
N THR A 45 -6.29 -9.71 -1.44
CA THR A 45 -6.52 -8.26 -1.40
C THR A 45 -6.90 -7.78 -2.79
N LYS A 46 -7.30 -6.51 -2.88
CA LYS A 46 -7.55 -5.89 -4.18
C LYS A 46 -6.30 -5.87 -5.09
N CYS A 47 -5.11 -5.64 -4.51
CA CYS A 47 -3.86 -5.78 -5.26
C CYS A 47 -3.63 -7.22 -5.73
N GLY A 48 -3.99 -8.21 -4.91
CA GLY A 48 -3.94 -9.61 -5.29
C GLY A 48 -4.88 -9.95 -6.43
N GLU A 49 -6.13 -9.49 -6.38
CA GLU A 49 -7.12 -9.70 -7.45
C GLU A 49 -6.66 -9.12 -8.79
N VAL A 50 -6.13 -7.88 -8.77
CA VAL A 50 -5.60 -7.23 -9.97
C VAL A 50 -4.35 -7.95 -10.47
N SER A 51 -3.43 -8.34 -9.59
CA SER A 51 -2.25 -9.11 -9.99
C SER A 51 -2.62 -10.45 -10.59
N TYR A 52 -3.61 -11.13 -10.02
CA TYR A 52 -4.12 -12.40 -10.54
C TYR A 52 -4.73 -12.24 -11.95
N ALA A 53 -5.57 -11.21 -12.15
CA ALA A 53 -6.18 -10.93 -13.45
C ALA A 53 -5.12 -10.54 -14.50
N LEU A 54 -4.13 -9.73 -14.11
CA LEU A 54 -3.04 -9.31 -15.00
C LEU A 54 -2.16 -10.48 -15.45
N LEU A 55 -1.92 -11.45 -14.55
CA LEU A 55 -1.07 -12.62 -14.80
C LEU A 55 -1.82 -13.79 -15.44
N ALA A 56 -3.09 -13.63 -15.80
CA ALA A 56 -3.83 -14.69 -16.50
C ALA A 56 -3.11 -15.07 -17.80
N ASN A 57 -2.93 -16.38 -18.03
CA ASN A 57 -2.21 -16.95 -19.17
C ASN A 57 -0.71 -16.59 -19.26
N CYS A 58 -0.13 -15.95 -18.22
CA CYS A 58 1.31 -15.76 -18.16
C CYS A 58 2.01 -17.05 -17.73
N GLN A 59 3.11 -17.38 -18.41
CA GLN A 59 3.91 -18.57 -18.13
C GLN A 59 4.57 -18.49 -16.75
N ILE A 60 5.05 -17.29 -16.35
CA ILE A 60 5.68 -17.07 -15.04
C ILE A 60 4.75 -17.35 -13.86
N ALA A 61 3.43 -17.32 -14.07
CA ALA A 61 2.44 -17.65 -13.04
C ALA A 61 2.27 -19.17 -12.83
N SER A 62 2.89 -20.01 -13.68
CA SER A 62 2.83 -21.47 -13.59
C SER A 62 3.94 -22.03 -12.69
N PRO A 63 3.61 -22.84 -11.67
CA PRO A 63 4.61 -23.53 -10.86
C PRO A 63 5.54 -24.43 -11.69
N GLU A 64 5.03 -25.06 -12.74
CA GLU A 64 5.75 -25.98 -13.63
C GLU A 64 6.88 -25.25 -14.39
N VAL A 65 6.69 -23.98 -14.72
CA VAL A 65 7.73 -23.16 -15.36
C VAL A 65 8.89 -22.93 -14.41
N THR A 66 8.60 -22.67 -13.14
CA THR A 66 9.62 -22.50 -12.11
C THR A 66 10.45 -23.76 -11.92
N GLU A 67 9.80 -24.94 -11.90
CA GLU A 67 10.47 -26.23 -11.79
C GLU A 67 11.38 -26.51 -13.01
N LYS A 68 10.87 -26.34 -14.23
CA LYS A 68 11.64 -26.50 -15.47
C LYS A 68 12.84 -25.57 -15.56
N LEU A 69 12.67 -24.33 -15.11
CA LEU A 69 13.77 -23.37 -15.06
C LEU A 69 14.86 -23.83 -14.09
N PHE A 70 14.45 -24.34 -12.91
CA PHE A 70 15.39 -24.87 -11.93
C PHE A 70 16.16 -26.08 -12.45
N GLU A 71 15.50 -27.00 -13.17
CA GLU A 71 16.14 -28.13 -13.86
C GLU A 71 17.13 -27.64 -14.90
N SER A 72 16.74 -26.67 -15.74
CA SER A 72 17.61 -26.09 -16.75
C SER A 72 18.87 -25.44 -16.16
N MET A 73 18.74 -24.77 -15.01
CA MET A 73 19.87 -24.21 -14.27
C MET A 73 20.81 -25.31 -13.72
N ASN A 74 20.25 -26.41 -13.24
CA ASN A 74 21.03 -27.58 -12.81
C ASN A 74 21.78 -28.24 -13.97
N GLU A 75 21.19 -28.32 -15.16
CA GLU A 75 21.84 -28.81 -16.38
C GLU A 75 23.03 -27.92 -16.77
N VAL A 76 22.89 -26.59 -16.64
CA VAL A 76 24.01 -25.66 -16.83
C VAL A 76 25.12 -25.93 -15.80
N GLY A 77 24.76 -26.12 -14.53
CA GLY A 77 25.71 -26.46 -13.46
C GLY A 77 26.46 -27.77 -13.69
N ARG A 78 25.85 -28.71 -14.42
CA ARG A 78 26.45 -29.99 -14.82
C ARG A 78 27.17 -29.95 -16.19
N PHE A 79 27.23 -28.75 -16.80
CA PHE A 79 27.80 -28.55 -18.14
C PHE A 79 27.09 -29.34 -19.27
N SER A 80 25.86 -29.79 -19.06
CA SER A 80 25.05 -30.48 -20.05
C SER A 80 24.19 -29.56 -20.91
N ARG A 81 24.09 -28.26 -20.54
CA ARG A 81 23.37 -27.22 -21.26
C ARG A 81 24.14 -25.91 -21.25
N LYS A 82 24.03 -25.12 -22.33
CA LYS A 82 24.69 -23.81 -22.42
C LYS A 82 23.87 -22.74 -21.64
N PRO A 83 24.51 -21.86 -20.90
CA PRO A 83 23.80 -20.73 -20.23
C PRO A 83 22.98 -19.88 -21.19
N SER A 84 23.49 -19.64 -22.42
CA SER A 84 22.79 -18.89 -23.47
C SER A 84 21.41 -19.47 -23.81
N ASP A 85 21.26 -20.80 -23.81
CA ASP A 85 20.00 -21.43 -24.16
C ASP A 85 18.93 -21.19 -23.10
N VAL A 86 19.34 -21.18 -21.83
CA VAL A 86 18.45 -20.86 -20.71
C VAL A 86 18.05 -19.37 -20.75
N ILE A 87 19.01 -18.48 -21.00
CA ILE A 87 18.76 -17.03 -21.13
C ILE A 87 17.77 -16.77 -22.28
N ASN A 88 17.98 -17.37 -23.44
CA ASN A 88 17.07 -17.20 -24.58
C ASN A 88 15.66 -17.71 -24.25
N THR A 89 15.55 -18.88 -23.63
CA THR A 89 14.26 -19.43 -23.20
C THR A 89 13.52 -18.48 -22.24
N VAL A 90 14.23 -17.92 -21.25
CA VAL A 90 13.64 -16.95 -20.30
C VAL A 90 13.26 -15.65 -21.00
N THR A 91 14.07 -15.19 -21.95
CA THR A 91 13.77 -13.98 -22.74
C THR A 91 12.47 -14.15 -23.53
N ASP A 92 12.30 -15.29 -24.19
CA ASP A 92 11.08 -15.59 -24.95
C ASP A 92 9.86 -15.68 -24.04
N MET A 93 9.99 -16.29 -22.85
CA MET A 93 8.94 -16.32 -21.83
C MET A 93 8.55 -14.90 -21.39
N VAL A 94 9.52 -14.04 -21.10
CA VAL A 94 9.27 -12.65 -20.68
C VAL A 94 8.54 -11.88 -21.78
N VAL A 95 8.97 -12.01 -23.04
CA VAL A 95 8.31 -11.35 -24.18
C VAL A 95 6.87 -11.83 -24.34
N HIS A 96 6.65 -13.15 -24.22
CA HIS A 96 5.29 -13.73 -24.23
C HIS A 96 4.43 -13.16 -23.11
N ASP A 97 4.94 -13.17 -21.89
CA ASP A 97 4.17 -12.74 -20.71
C ASP A 97 3.88 -11.24 -20.73
N MET A 98 4.80 -10.42 -21.23
CA MET A 98 4.53 -8.98 -21.43
C MET A 98 3.37 -8.73 -22.41
N ARG A 99 3.28 -9.53 -23.49
CA ARG A 99 2.15 -9.45 -24.42
C ARG A 99 0.85 -9.90 -23.77
N ALA A 100 0.87 -11.05 -23.08
CA ALA A 100 -0.29 -11.55 -22.35
C ALA A 100 -0.78 -10.53 -21.30
N MET A 101 0.12 -9.93 -20.53
CA MET A 101 -0.22 -8.86 -19.59
C MET A 101 -0.84 -7.65 -20.31
N GLN A 102 -0.33 -7.26 -21.47
CA GLN A 102 -0.88 -6.15 -22.25
C GLN A 102 -2.30 -6.45 -22.72
N ASP A 103 -2.56 -7.66 -23.17
CA ASP A 103 -3.90 -8.11 -23.57
C ASP A 103 -4.87 -8.17 -22.38
N ASN A 104 -4.35 -8.53 -21.20
CA ASN A 104 -5.13 -8.59 -19.96
C ASN A 104 -5.47 -7.21 -19.35
N ILE A 105 -4.87 -6.11 -19.83
CA ILE A 105 -5.16 -4.76 -19.31
C ILE A 105 -6.64 -4.43 -19.42
N GLY A 106 -7.32 -4.84 -20.50
CA GLY A 106 -8.76 -4.65 -20.68
C GLY A 106 -9.61 -5.32 -19.59
N ALA A 107 -9.16 -6.45 -19.05
CA ALA A 107 -9.85 -7.13 -17.94
C ALA A 107 -9.76 -6.36 -16.61
N LEU A 108 -8.87 -5.37 -16.52
CA LEU A 108 -8.72 -4.49 -15.36
C LEU A 108 -9.68 -3.31 -15.39
N ASP A 109 -10.42 -3.10 -16.48
CA ASP A 109 -11.42 -2.05 -16.60
C ASP A 109 -12.50 -2.24 -15.52
N GLY A 110 -12.60 -1.23 -14.64
CA GLY A 110 -13.45 -1.31 -13.44
C GLY A 110 -12.72 -1.78 -12.16
N MET A 111 -11.59 -2.44 -12.25
CA MET A 111 -10.71 -2.74 -11.12
C MET A 111 -9.85 -1.53 -10.78
N LYS A 112 -10.44 -0.52 -10.14
CA LYS A 112 -9.69 0.67 -9.73
C LYS A 112 -8.71 0.31 -8.63
N LEU A 113 -7.43 0.20 -8.95
CA LEU A 113 -6.36 0.02 -7.97
C LEU A 113 -6.25 1.19 -7.01
N GLY A 114 -6.57 2.40 -7.47
CA GLY A 114 -6.49 3.60 -6.65
C GLY A 114 -5.13 3.70 -5.93
N ASP A 115 -5.17 3.78 -4.62
CA ASP A 115 -3.99 3.71 -3.75
C ASP A 115 -3.69 2.27 -3.25
N GLY A 116 -3.82 1.29 -4.11
CA GLY A 116 -3.61 -0.12 -3.77
C GLY A 116 -4.70 -0.65 -2.82
N ASN A 117 -4.28 -1.16 -1.66
CA ASN A 117 -5.19 -1.65 -0.61
C ASN A 117 -5.72 -0.52 0.30
N ALA A 118 -5.59 0.73 -0.08
CA ALA A 118 -6.10 1.85 0.70
C ALA A 118 -7.61 1.74 0.90
N ILE A 119 -8.05 1.99 2.12
CA ILE A 119 -9.45 1.87 2.51
C ILE A 119 -10.17 3.16 2.18
N VAL A 120 -11.31 3.08 1.49
CA VAL A 120 -12.22 4.23 1.35
C VAL A 120 -12.83 4.55 2.71
N ILE A 121 -12.58 5.78 3.20
CA ILE A 121 -13.05 6.25 4.51
C ILE A 121 -14.18 7.25 4.43
N GLY A 122 -14.56 7.69 3.24
CA GLY A 122 -15.64 8.66 3.03
C GLY A 122 -15.50 9.39 1.71
N LYS A 123 -16.14 10.54 1.61
CA LYS A 123 -16.06 11.44 0.46
C LYS A 123 -15.12 12.60 0.72
N CYS A 124 -14.40 13.03 -0.30
CA CYS A 124 -13.52 14.19 -0.22
C CYS A 124 -14.34 15.46 0.04
N PRO A 125 -14.03 16.23 1.09
CA PRO A 125 -14.78 17.45 1.44
C PRO A 125 -14.59 18.58 0.43
N LYS A 126 -13.59 18.49 -0.45
CA LYS A 126 -13.28 19.48 -1.49
C LYS A 126 -13.98 19.20 -2.82
N CYS A 127 -14.09 17.94 -3.25
CA CYS A 127 -14.57 17.62 -4.59
C CYS A 127 -15.58 16.45 -4.65
N GLY A 128 -15.94 15.84 -3.52
CA GLY A 128 -16.93 14.75 -3.44
C GLY A 128 -16.47 13.36 -3.92
N LYS A 129 -15.26 13.23 -4.50
CA LYS A 129 -14.68 11.92 -4.89
C LYS A 129 -14.34 11.10 -3.64
N ASP A 130 -14.03 9.82 -3.82
CA ASP A 130 -13.64 8.96 -2.71
C ASP A 130 -12.38 9.49 -2.00
N LEU A 131 -12.39 9.41 -0.67
CA LEU A 131 -11.27 9.71 0.20
C LEU A 131 -10.67 8.41 0.73
N TYR A 132 -9.41 8.20 0.48
CA TYR A 132 -8.67 7.01 0.88
C TYR A 132 -7.82 7.24 2.12
N ALA A 133 -7.77 6.25 3.00
CA ALA A 133 -6.78 6.16 4.06
C ALA A 133 -5.59 5.34 3.56
N THR A 134 -4.47 6.00 3.26
CA THR A 134 -3.19 5.39 2.96
C THR A 134 -2.35 5.24 4.23
N LYS A 135 -1.16 4.69 4.14
CA LYS A 135 -0.24 4.57 5.28
C LYS A 135 0.07 5.93 5.93
N ASN A 136 0.29 6.95 5.12
CA ASN A 136 0.79 8.26 5.56
C ASN A 136 -0.19 9.41 5.41
N GLN A 137 -1.26 9.25 4.64
CA GLN A 137 -2.18 10.33 4.27
C GLN A 137 -3.63 9.86 4.24
N PHE A 138 -4.55 10.80 4.47
CA PHE A 138 -5.90 10.73 3.94
C PHE A 138 -5.88 11.49 2.61
N ARG A 139 -6.15 10.82 1.49
CA ARG A 139 -5.93 11.37 0.15
C ARG A 139 -7.16 11.18 -0.73
N CYS A 140 -7.55 12.24 -1.44
CA CYS A 140 -8.62 12.17 -2.43
C CYS A 140 -8.22 11.31 -3.63
N ALA A 141 -9.16 10.57 -4.20
CA ALA A 141 -8.98 9.82 -5.44
C ALA A 141 -8.54 10.69 -6.64
N GLY A 142 -8.79 11.99 -6.58
CA GLY A 142 -8.37 12.94 -7.60
C GLY A 142 -6.94 13.45 -7.49
N VAL A 143 -6.19 13.06 -6.44
CA VAL A 143 -4.80 13.49 -6.23
C VAL A 143 -3.87 12.56 -6.99
N HIS A 144 -3.21 13.06 -8.01
CA HIS A 144 -2.21 12.34 -8.78
C HIS A 144 -0.95 13.17 -8.93
N PHE A 145 0.20 12.51 -8.89
CA PHE A 145 1.51 13.13 -9.10
C PHE A 145 2.22 12.43 -10.25
N LYS A 146 2.85 13.21 -11.12
CA LYS A 146 3.72 12.71 -12.19
C LYS A 146 5.17 13.13 -11.91
N LYS A 147 6.10 12.19 -12.03
CA LYS A 147 7.54 12.54 -11.97
C LYS A 147 7.88 13.42 -13.16
N THR A 148 8.42 14.60 -12.89
CA THR A 148 8.79 15.60 -13.92
C THR A 148 10.29 15.72 -14.12
N GLY A 149 11.10 15.16 -13.21
CA GLY A 149 12.56 15.20 -13.32
C GLY A 149 13.24 14.75 -12.03
N GLU A 150 14.53 15.08 -11.94
CA GLU A 150 15.34 14.89 -10.74
C GLU A 150 16.09 16.18 -10.43
N LYS A 151 16.19 16.52 -9.15
CA LYS A 151 17.00 17.63 -8.64
C LYS A 151 17.74 17.15 -7.39
N ASP A 152 19.08 17.33 -7.39
CA ASP A 152 19.97 16.92 -6.27
C ASP A 152 19.79 15.45 -5.86
N GLY A 153 19.65 14.53 -6.86
CA GLY A 153 19.45 13.10 -6.65
C GLY A 153 18.05 12.73 -6.10
N LYS A 154 17.11 13.69 -6.03
CA LYS A 154 15.73 13.48 -5.58
C LYS A 154 14.76 13.64 -6.73
N SER A 155 13.81 12.71 -6.85
CA SER A 155 12.75 12.81 -7.84
C SER A 155 11.84 14.00 -7.55
N VAL A 156 11.59 14.81 -8.58
CA VAL A 156 10.65 15.94 -8.55
C VAL A 156 9.32 15.49 -9.13
N PHE A 157 8.23 15.83 -8.45
CA PHE A 157 6.88 15.46 -8.87
C PHE A 157 6.02 16.70 -9.04
N ALA A 158 5.24 16.75 -10.11
CA ALA A 158 4.19 17.74 -10.32
C ALA A 158 2.82 17.12 -10.06
N HIS A 159 1.92 17.90 -9.46
CA HIS A 159 0.54 17.53 -9.31
C HIS A 159 -0.18 17.63 -10.67
N VAL A 160 -0.80 16.53 -11.11
CA VAL A 160 -1.52 16.44 -12.39
C VAL A 160 -2.98 15.98 -12.20
N GLY A 161 -3.42 15.85 -10.97
CA GLY A 161 -4.75 15.36 -10.63
C GLY A 161 -5.83 16.44 -10.72
N THR A 162 -7.09 15.99 -10.59
CA THR A 162 -8.30 16.84 -10.61
C THR A 162 -8.64 17.41 -9.23
N CYS A 163 -7.93 17.01 -8.18
CA CYS A 163 -8.09 17.48 -6.82
C CYS A 163 -6.74 17.38 -6.11
N ASP A 164 -6.43 18.35 -5.28
CA ASP A 164 -5.19 18.45 -4.50
C ASP A 164 -5.40 18.15 -3.00
N PHE A 165 -6.59 17.70 -2.59
CA PHE A 165 -6.92 17.46 -1.20
C PHE A 165 -6.21 16.23 -0.66
N PHE A 166 -5.30 16.44 0.28
CA PHE A 166 -4.72 15.39 1.13
C PHE A 166 -4.35 15.94 2.51
N ILE A 167 -4.33 15.10 3.51
CA ILE A 167 -3.96 15.40 4.89
C ILE A 167 -2.98 14.34 5.38
N TYR A 168 -1.89 14.74 6.01
CA TYR A 168 -0.97 13.81 6.65
C TYR A 168 -1.61 13.15 7.87
N ARG A 169 -1.38 11.85 8.05
CA ARG A 169 -1.91 11.07 9.17
C ARG A 169 -1.10 11.21 10.46
N PHE A 170 -0.15 12.13 10.50
CA PHE A 170 0.74 12.29 11.63
C PHE A 170 0.64 13.71 12.17
N VAL A 171 0.43 13.82 13.51
CA VAL A 171 0.36 15.07 14.23
C VAL A 171 1.36 15.06 15.38
N GLY A 172 1.83 16.25 15.79
CA GLY A 172 2.86 16.42 16.80
C GLY A 172 4.28 16.45 16.24
N PRO A 173 5.31 16.23 17.09
CA PRO A 173 6.71 16.33 16.70
C PRO A 173 7.12 15.24 15.72
N LYS A 174 8.09 15.54 14.83
CA LYS A 174 8.55 14.63 13.78
C LYS A 174 9.22 13.35 14.32
N ASP A 175 9.86 13.43 15.46
CA ASP A 175 10.56 12.32 16.13
C ASP A 175 9.61 11.35 16.85
N LYS A 176 8.46 11.85 17.30
CA LYS A 176 7.44 11.07 18.04
C LYS A 176 6.02 11.43 17.61
N PRO A 177 5.67 11.26 16.33
CA PRO A 177 4.37 11.68 15.81
C PRO A 177 3.25 10.75 16.29
N LYS A 178 2.08 11.34 16.53
CA LYS A 178 0.84 10.59 16.78
C LYS A 178 0.15 10.29 15.44
N LYS A 179 -0.07 9.01 15.14
CA LYS A 179 -0.80 8.60 13.92
C LYS A 179 -2.30 8.74 14.13
N LEU A 180 -2.97 9.39 13.20
CA LEU A 180 -4.43 9.51 13.12
C LEU A 180 -5.04 8.19 12.63
N THR A 181 -6.15 7.79 13.26
CA THR A 181 -6.91 6.60 12.89
C THR A 181 -7.81 6.87 11.68
N ASP A 182 -8.30 5.80 11.03
CA ASP A 182 -9.27 5.93 9.94
C ASP A 182 -10.57 6.57 10.40
N LYS A 183 -10.95 6.38 11.69
CA LYS A 183 -12.07 7.07 12.31
C LYS A 183 -11.86 8.59 12.31
N ASN A 184 -10.66 9.05 12.67
CA ASN A 184 -10.36 10.49 12.63
C ASN A 184 -10.45 11.04 11.20
N GLY A 185 -10.00 10.28 10.20
CA GLY A 185 -10.14 10.66 8.79
C GLY A 185 -11.59 10.80 8.34
N ARG A 186 -12.47 9.87 8.75
CA ARG A 186 -13.92 9.96 8.50
C ARG A 186 -14.54 11.19 9.15
N GLU A 187 -14.24 11.42 10.42
CA GLU A 187 -14.74 12.57 11.16
C GLU A 187 -14.33 13.90 10.51
N ILE A 188 -13.10 14.00 10.02
CA ILE A 188 -12.63 15.17 9.26
C ILE A 188 -13.42 15.34 7.97
N ALA A 189 -13.60 14.25 7.22
CA ALA A 189 -14.32 14.28 5.92
C ALA A 189 -15.79 14.68 6.09
N GLU A 190 -16.49 14.10 7.08
CA GLU A 190 -17.92 14.25 7.28
C GLU A 190 -18.29 15.51 8.07
N LYS A 191 -17.52 15.77 9.16
CA LYS A 191 -17.87 16.81 10.16
C LYS A 191 -16.92 18.01 10.13
N GLY A 192 -15.80 17.90 9.41
CA GLY A 192 -14.74 18.90 9.43
C GLY A 192 -13.96 18.97 10.75
N LYS A 193 -14.22 18.05 11.71
CA LYS A 193 -13.59 18.08 13.03
C LYS A 193 -13.49 16.68 13.60
N THR A 194 -12.35 16.35 14.25
CA THR A 194 -12.17 15.06 14.94
C THR A 194 -12.81 15.05 16.33
N SER A 195 -13.05 13.85 16.85
CA SER A 195 -13.14 13.63 18.29
C SER A 195 -11.81 13.99 18.98
N LEU A 196 -11.83 14.16 20.32
CA LEU A 196 -10.63 14.52 21.08
C LEU A 196 -9.52 13.48 20.90
N ILE A 197 -8.39 13.93 20.35
CA ILE A 197 -7.19 13.10 20.19
C ILE A 197 -6.34 13.28 21.45
N LYS A 198 -6.19 12.19 22.20
CA LYS A 198 -5.45 12.19 23.46
C LYS A 198 -3.99 11.86 23.26
N GLY A 199 -3.12 12.42 24.09
CA GLY A 199 -1.73 12.00 24.22
C GLY A 199 -0.85 12.38 23.02
N ILE A 200 -1.04 13.57 22.45
CA ILE A 200 -0.13 14.14 21.45
C ILE A 200 1.13 14.62 22.20
N LYS A 201 2.31 14.19 21.77
CA LYS A 201 3.58 14.60 22.40
C LYS A 201 3.84 16.09 22.20
N LYS A 202 4.42 16.76 23.21
CA LYS A 202 4.89 18.15 23.12
C LYS A 202 6.20 18.21 22.34
N LYS A 203 6.43 19.31 21.63
CA LYS A 203 7.66 19.55 20.85
C LYS A 203 8.90 19.74 21.73
N ASN A 204 8.74 20.42 22.85
CA ASN A 204 9.81 20.86 23.72
C ASN A 204 9.70 20.17 25.09
N GLY A 205 9.98 18.88 25.20
CA GLY A 205 10.11 18.24 26.49
C GLY A 205 9.14 17.09 26.77
N ASP A 206 9.09 16.71 28.05
CA ASP A 206 8.24 15.63 28.52
C ASP A 206 6.80 16.11 28.70
N GLY A 207 5.89 15.27 28.25
CA GLY A 207 4.47 15.48 28.42
C GLY A 207 3.66 15.35 27.14
N THR A 208 2.37 15.32 27.34
CA THR A 208 1.38 15.20 26.26
C THR A 208 0.30 16.27 26.43
N TYR A 209 -0.42 16.51 25.36
CA TYR A 209 -1.62 17.31 25.37
C TYR A 209 -2.71 16.64 24.54
N ASP A 210 -3.93 17.05 24.76
CA ASP A 210 -5.09 16.58 24.04
C ASP A 210 -5.61 17.72 23.15
N ALA A 211 -6.02 17.42 21.92
CA ALA A 211 -6.55 18.40 20.99
C ALA A 211 -7.59 17.81 20.06
N TYR A 212 -8.47 18.68 19.56
CA TYR A 212 -9.28 18.41 18.38
C TYR A 212 -8.51 18.89 17.14
N LEU A 213 -8.73 18.25 16.01
CA LEU A 213 -8.29 18.76 14.72
C LEU A 213 -9.51 19.24 13.94
N THR A 214 -9.44 20.45 13.41
CA THR A 214 -10.50 21.08 12.64
C THR A 214 -9.99 21.36 11.24
N LEU A 215 -10.79 21.00 10.23
CA LEU A 215 -10.46 21.26 8.83
C LEU A 215 -10.72 22.73 8.50
N ASN A 216 -9.67 23.46 8.18
CA ASN A 216 -9.77 24.79 7.61
C ASN A 216 -10.17 24.67 6.14
N ARG A 217 -11.32 25.17 5.76
CA ARG A 217 -11.85 25.03 4.39
C ARG A 217 -11.28 26.05 3.39
N GLU A 218 -10.58 27.06 3.88
CA GLU A 218 -9.89 28.04 3.02
C GLU A 218 -8.53 27.50 2.58
N THR A 219 -7.74 27.00 3.52
CA THR A 219 -6.39 26.47 3.28
C THR A 219 -6.34 24.98 3.03
N TRP A 220 -7.43 24.23 3.31
CA TRP A 220 -7.52 22.77 3.29
C TRP A 220 -6.50 22.07 4.19
N SER A 221 -6.08 22.75 5.25
CA SER A 221 -5.16 22.24 6.28
C SER A 221 -5.90 21.90 7.57
N LEU A 222 -5.22 21.23 8.49
CA LEU A 222 -5.77 20.94 9.83
C LEU A 222 -5.24 21.97 10.84
N ASP A 223 -6.17 22.62 11.52
CA ASP A 223 -5.90 23.48 12.67
C ASP A 223 -6.12 22.69 13.96
N MET A 224 -5.33 23.00 15.00
CA MET A 224 -5.49 22.40 16.33
C MET A 224 -6.38 23.28 17.20
N GLN A 225 -7.39 22.68 17.81
CA GLN A 225 -8.25 23.31 18.79
C GLN A 225 -8.09 22.58 20.13
N PHE A 226 -7.74 23.32 21.17
CA PHE A 226 -7.60 22.76 22.51
C PHE A 226 -8.95 22.71 23.22
N PRO A 227 -9.18 21.72 24.10
CA PRO A 227 -10.37 21.69 24.94
C PRO A 227 -10.34 22.86 25.90
N GLU A 228 -11.51 23.46 26.18
CA GLU A 228 -11.65 24.49 27.21
C GLU A 228 -11.25 23.91 28.56
N PHE A 229 -10.40 24.62 29.29
CA PHE A 229 -10.07 24.31 30.67
C PHE A 229 -11.30 24.55 31.53
N LYS A 230 -11.99 23.49 31.94
CA LYS A 230 -12.95 23.63 33.03
C LYS A 230 -12.15 23.82 34.34
N GLU A 231 -12.17 25.02 34.89
CA GLU A 231 -11.69 25.23 36.25
C GLU A 231 -12.37 24.25 37.19
N LYS A 232 -11.58 23.40 37.84
CA LYS A 232 -12.09 22.57 38.94
C LYS A 232 -12.53 23.54 40.04
N LYS A 233 -13.84 23.70 40.20
CA LYS A 233 -14.37 24.35 41.40
C LYS A 233 -13.84 23.53 42.60
N HIS A 234 -12.88 24.10 43.30
CA HIS A 234 -12.54 23.63 44.63
C HIS A 234 -13.81 23.73 45.48
N LYS A 235 -14.40 22.61 45.84
CA LYS A 235 -15.34 22.52 46.93
C LYS A 235 -14.54 22.81 48.20
N GLY A 236 -14.70 23.99 48.78
CA GLY A 236 -14.31 24.31 50.16
C GLY A 236 -15.16 23.52 51.16
#